data_39838f7165c568263d22f8bcff337e44
#
_entry.id   39838f7165c568263d22f8bcff337e44
#
_cell.length_a   1.000
_cell.length_b   1.000
_cell.length_c   1.000
_cell.angle_alpha   90.00
_cell.angle_beta   90.00
_cell.angle_gamma   90.00
#
_symmetry.space_group_name_H-M   'P 1'
#
loop_
_entity.id
_entity.type
_entity.pdbx_description
1 polymer ?
#
loop_
_entity_poly.entity_id
_entity_poly.type
_entity_poly.pdbx_seq_one_letter_code
_entity_poly.pdbx_strand_id
1 'polypeptide(L)'
;MRTEPLVDTRILAELASATPNAGVVAWAAATRRIALSVVTLEELTAGLTRRGSPALAGWLDGFVARHCEVLDVTAPIARLAGTLRGQLAARRRTRPQADLLVVATAAHHGRALVTRNLRELSGLGVTLVNPFS
;
A
#
# COMPACT_ATOMS: atom_id res chain seq x y z
N MET A 1 -15.69 -9.15 -13.10
CA MET A 1 -15.20 -9.35 -11.72
C MET A 1 -14.51 -8.07 -11.26
N ARG A 2 -14.92 -7.58 -10.12
CA ARG A 2 -14.32 -6.37 -9.54
C ARG A 2 -13.12 -6.75 -8.70
N THR A 3 -12.02 -6.02 -8.92
CA THR A 3 -10.81 -6.20 -8.14
C THR A 3 -10.38 -4.84 -7.61
N GLU A 4 -10.52 -4.64 -6.32
CA GLU A 4 -10.11 -3.40 -5.67
C GLU A 4 -8.60 -3.24 -5.77
N PRO A 5 -8.10 -2.02 -6.07
CA PRO A 5 -6.67 -1.78 -6.10
C PRO A 5 -6.08 -1.88 -4.70
N LEU A 6 -4.83 -2.35 -4.62
CA LEU A 6 -4.08 -2.33 -3.37
C LEU A 6 -3.38 -0.98 -3.24
N VAL A 7 -3.45 -0.39 -2.08
CA VAL A 7 -2.91 0.96 -1.83
C VAL A 7 -1.72 0.85 -0.90
N ASP A 8 -0.61 1.51 -1.24
CA ASP A 8 0.53 1.49 -0.35
C ASP A 8 0.38 2.48 0.82
N THR A 9 1.27 2.36 1.80
CA THR A 9 1.21 3.13 3.04
C THR A 9 1.22 4.64 2.80
N ARG A 10 1.99 5.11 1.82
CA ARG A 10 2.15 6.54 1.57
C ARG A 10 0.89 7.21 1.05
N ILE A 11 0.08 6.48 0.29
CA ILE A 11 -1.20 7.01 -0.21
C ILE A 11 -2.14 7.30 0.97
N LEU A 12 -2.24 6.35 1.92
CA LEU A 12 -3.09 6.54 3.09
C LEU A 12 -2.53 7.61 4.02
N ALA A 13 -1.22 7.66 4.19
CA ALA A 13 -0.58 8.72 4.97
C ALA A 13 -0.87 10.09 4.36
N GLU A 14 -0.88 10.19 3.03
CA GLU A 14 -1.22 11.43 2.34
C GLU A 14 -2.67 11.84 2.61
N LEU A 15 -3.61 10.90 2.52
CA LEU A 15 -5.02 11.17 2.82
C LEU A 15 -5.24 11.62 4.25
N ALA A 16 -4.43 11.15 5.19
CA ALA A 16 -4.51 11.52 6.60
C ALA A 16 -3.80 12.84 6.92
N SER A 17 -3.07 13.42 5.98
CA SER A 17 -2.32 14.66 6.22
C SER A 17 -3.26 15.87 6.27
N ALA A 18 -2.76 16.99 6.82
CA ALA A 18 -3.54 18.22 6.97
C ALA A 18 -3.94 18.82 5.60
N THR A 19 -3.06 18.69 4.59
CA THR A 19 -3.29 19.23 3.26
C THR A 19 -2.98 18.16 2.21
N PRO A 20 -3.88 17.18 2.03
CA PRO A 20 -3.60 16.09 1.11
C PRO A 20 -3.54 16.55 -0.34
N ASN A 21 -2.72 15.88 -1.13
CA ASN A 21 -2.57 16.16 -2.56
C ASN A 21 -3.91 16.04 -3.26
N ALA A 22 -4.23 17.02 -4.12
CA ALA A 22 -5.53 17.10 -4.79
C ALA A 22 -5.82 15.88 -5.68
N GLY A 23 -4.81 15.36 -6.38
CA GLY A 23 -4.96 14.18 -7.21
C GLY A 23 -5.29 12.93 -6.38
N VAL A 24 -4.64 12.77 -5.24
CA VAL A 24 -4.91 11.64 -4.32
C VAL A 24 -6.32 11.73 -3.77
N VAL A 25 -6.77 12.92 -3.37
CA VAL A 25 -8.14 13.13 -2.88
C VAL A 25 -9.15 12.79 -3.96
N ALA A 26 -8.95 13.28 -5.19
CA ALA A 26 -9.86 13.02 -6.31
C ALA A 26 -9.91 11.51 -6.65
N TRP A 27 -8.75 10.85 -6.66
CA TRP A 27 -8.68 9.42 -6.89
C TRP A 27 -9.45 8.64 -5.82
N ALA A 28 -9.25 8.99 -4.54
CA ALA A 28 -9.93 8.32 -3.43
C ALA A 28 -11.44 8.51 -3.49
N ALA A 29 -11.90 9.71 -3.85
CA ALA A 29 -13.34 10.00 -3.99
C ALA A 29 -13.97 9.18 -5.11
N ALA A 30 -13.23 8.90 -6.18
CA ALA A 30 -13.71 8.11 -7.31
C ALA A 30 -13.63 6.60 -7.07
N THR A 31 -12.92 6.16 -6.03
CA THR A 31 -12.66 4.76 -5.74
C THR A 31 -13.46 4.34 -4.52
N ARG A 32 -14.46 3.48 -4.71
CA ARG A 32 -15.40 3.14 -3.63
C ARG A 32 -14.76 2.28 -2.55
N ARG A 33 -13.88 1.36 -2.94
CA ARG A 33 -13.28 0.40 -2.02
C ARG A 33 -11.86 0.08 -2.46
N ILE A 34 -10.99 -0.09 -1.50
CA ILE A 34 -9.58 -0.39 -1.74
C ILE A 34 -9.15 -1.59 -0.91
N ALA A 35 -8.00 -2.18 -1.27
CA ALA A 35 -7.37 -3.22 -0.49
C ALA A 35 -6.12 -2.67 0.20
N LEU A 36 -5.81 -3.19 1.37
CA LEU A 36 -4.60 -2.89 2.13
C LEU A 36 -3.90 -4.19 2.50
N SER A 37 -2.58 -4.15 2.54
CA SER A 37 -1.81 -5.20 3.20
C SER A 37 -1.82 -4.98 4.72
N VAL A 38 -1.78 -6.07 5.50
CA VAL A 38 -1.53 -5.99 6.94
C VAL A 38 -0.22 -5.27 7.26
N VAL A 39 0.74 -5.28 6.34
CA VAL A 39 2.00 -4.54 6.45
C VAL A 39 1.73 -3.03 6.49
N THR A 40 0.87 -2.55 5.61
CA THR A 40 0.46 -1.14 5.59
C THR A 40 -0.27 -0.77 6.88
N LEU A 41 -1.14 -1.64 7.36
CA LEU A 41 -1.84 -1.41 8.61
C LEU A 41 -0.86 -1.29 9.78
N GLU A 42 0.15 -2.15 9.83
CA GLU A 42 1.19 -2.10 10.86
C GLU A 42 1.97 -0.77 10.79
N GLU A 43 2.39 -0.35 9.61
CA GLU A 43 3.15 0.90 9.43
C GLU A 43 2.33 2.12 9.83
N LEU A 44 1.07 2.17 9.43
CA LEU A 44 0.18 3.27 9.80
C LEU A 44 -0.06 3.31 11.30
N THR A 45 -0.28 2.15 11.91
CA THR A 45 -0.49 2.05 13.37
C THR A 45 0.74 2.54 14.13
N ALA A 46 1.93 2.15 13.68
CA ALA A 46 3.18 2.62 14.28
C ALA A 46 3.31 4.14 14.21
N GLY A 47 3.01 4.72 13.04
CA GLY A 47 3.07 6.18 12.86
C GLY A 47 2.08 6.93 13.73
N LEU A 48 0.86 6.42 13.85
CA LEU A 48 -0.19 7.04 14.67
C LEU A 48 0.14 6.93 16.16
N THR A 49 0.66 5.80 16.59
CA THR A 49 1.08 5.58 17.97
C THR A 49 2.19 6.57 18.36
N ARG A 50 3.16 6.77 17.45
CA ARG A 50 4.25 7.72 17.67
C ARG A 50 3.75 9.14 17.77
N ARG A 51 2.73 9.52 16.98
CA ARG A 51 2.12 10.86 17.05
C ARG A 51 1.25 11.05 18.28
N GLY A 52 0.68 9.97 18.82
CA GLY A 52 -0.21 10.04 19.97
C GLY A 52 -1.50 10.79 19.70
N SER A 53 -2.08 10.66 18.49
CA SER A 53 -3.31 11.35 18.12
C SER A 53 -4.51 10.39 18.11
N PRO A 54 -5.42 10.47 19.12
CA PRO A 54 -6.63 9.67 19.13
C PRO A 54 -7.55 9.97 17.93
N ALA A 55 -7.57 11.23 17.47
CA ALA A 55 -8.41 11.64 16.35
C ALA A 55 -7.99 10.93 15.06
N LEU A 56 -6.68 10.87 14.77
CA LEU A 56 -6.16 10.18 13.60
C LEU A 56 -6.36 8.67 13.71
N ALA A 57 -6.16 8.10 14.89
CA ALA A 57 -6.39 6.67 15.11
C ALA A 57 -7.85 6.30 14.84
N GLY A 58 -8.78 7.10 15.33
CA GLY A 58 -10.21 6.89 15.08
C GLY A 58 -10.58 7.06 13.61
N TRP A 59 -9.95 8.03 12.92
CA TRP A 59 -10.14 8.21 11.47
C TRP A 59 -9.70 6.96 10.71
N LEU A 60 -8.53 6.44 11.02
CA LEU A 60 -8.01 5.25 10.35
C LEU A 60 -8.91 4.04 10.58
N ASP A 61 -9.30 3.79 11.83
CA ASP A 61 -10.18 2.66 12.16
C ASP A 61 -11.48 2.73 11.39
N GLY A 62 -12.11 3.90 11.34
CA GLY A 62 -13.35 4.11 10.59
C GLY A 62 -13.16 3.96 9.10
N PHE A 63 -12.07 4.47 8.56
CA PHE A 63 -11.76 4.37 7.13
C PHE A 63 -11.56 2.91 6.72
N VAL A 64 -10.78 2.16 7.49
CA VAL A 64 -10.53 0.74 7.21
C VAL A 64 -11.84 -0.04 7.26
N ALA A 65 -12.65 0.19 8.30
CA ALA A 65 -13.91 -0.54 8.46
C ALA A 65 -14.89 -0.29 7.30
N ARG A 66 -14.93 0.94 6.79
CA ARG A 66 -15.92 1.33 5.77
C ARG A 66 -15.44 1.11 4.33
N HIS A 67 -14.16 1.24 4.07
CA HIS A 67 -13.65 1.37 2.69
C HIS A 67 -12.58 0.35 2.31
N CYS A 68 -12.09 -0.46 3.25
CA CYS A 68 -10.94 -1.30 3.00
C CYS A 68 -11.20 -2.78 3.18
N GLU A 69 -10.59 -3.57 2.31
CA GLU A 69 -10.37 -4.99 2.51
C GLU A 69 -8.92 -5.18 2.96
N VAL A 70 -8.70 -5.79 4.12
CA VAL A 70 -7.33 -6.02 4.62
C VAL A 70 -6.88 -7.41 4.19
N LEU A 71 -5.74 -7.49 3.51
CA LEU A 71 -5.18 -8.73 3.00
C LEU A 71 -3.98 -9.15 3.84
N ASP A 72 -4.00 -10.41 4.26
CA ASP A 72 -2.93 -10.99 5.06
C ASP A 72 -1.70 -11.30 4.21
N VAL A 73 -0.54 -11.34 4.86
CA VAL A 73 0.67 -11.88 4.25
C VAL A 73 0.67 -13.38 4.49
N THR A 74 0.37 -14.12 3.42
CA THR A 74 0.34 -15.58 3.45
C THR A 74 1.72 -16.15 3.10
N ALA A 75 1.89 -17.47 3.26
CA ALA A 75 3.14 -18.12 2.88
C ALA A 75 3.48 -17.93 1.40
N PRO A 76 2.54 -18.09 0.44
CA PRO A 76 2.84 -17.79 -0.96
C PRO A 76 3.28 -16.35 -1.20
N ILE A 77 2.65 -15.37 -0.54
CA ILE A 77 3.03 -13.96 -0.66
C ILE A 77 4.43 -13.73 -0.10
N ALA A 78 4.73 -14.30 1.07
CA ALA A 78 6.06 -14.18 1.67
C ALA A 78 7.13 -14.77 0.75
N ARG A 79 6.86 -15.92 0.13
CA ARG A 79 7.79 -16.54 -0.80
C ARG A 79 8.02 -15.68 -2.04
N LEU A 80 6.94 -15.10 -2.59
CA LEU A 80 7.07 -14.20 -3.74
C LEU A 80 7.90 -12.97 -3.38
N ALA A 81 7.66 -12.37 -2.22
CA ALA A 81 8.44 -11.23 -1.74
C ALA A 81 9.91 -11.57 -1.61
N GLY A 82 10.22 -12.76 -1.07
CA GLY A 82 11.58 -13.25 -0.94
C GLY A 82 12.25 -13.46 -2.30
N THR A 83 11.52 -14.00 -3.27
CA THR A 83 12.02 -14.18 -4.63
C THR A 83 12.36 -12.81 -5.26
N LEU A 84 11.47 -11.83 -5.13
CA LEU A 84 11.71 -10.47 -5.64
C LEU A 84 12.94 -9.85 -4.98
N ARG A 85 13.07 -10.02 -3.67
CA ARG A 85 14.21 -9.50 -2.91
C ARG A 85 15.53 -10.10 -3.40
N GLY A 86 15.55 -11.42 -3.62
CA GLY A 86 16.72 -12.09 -4.13
C GLY A 86 17.10 -11.68 -5.55
N GLN A 87 16.10 -11.52 -6.43
CA GLN A 87 16.30 -11.05 -7.79
C GLN A 87 16.86 -9.63 -7.83
N LEU A 88 16.35 -8.74 -7.00
CA LEU A 88 16.85 -7.38 -6.89
C LEU A 88 18.29 -7.35 -6.36
N ALA A 89 18.59 -8.15 -5.35
CA ALA A 89 19.95 -8.26 -4.78
C ALA A 89 20.96 -8.73 -5.83
N ALA A 90 20.57 -9.67 -6.70
CA ALA A 90 21.41 -10.14 -7.80
C ALA A 90 21.73 -9.01 -8.80
N ARG A 91 20.89 -7.99 -8.87
CA ARG A 91 21.11 -6.80 -9.70
C ARG A 91 21.66 -5.62 -8.91
N ARG A 92 22.16 -5.88 -7.69
CA ARG A 92 22.68 -4.87 -6.76
C ARG A 92 21.65 -3.79 -6.44
N ARG A 93 20.38 -4.19 -6.36
CA ARG A 93 19.27 -3.31 -5.97
C ARG A 93 18.67 -3.81 -4.67
N THR A 94 18.27 -2.87 -3.82
CA THR A 94 17.61 -3.19 -2.55
C THR A 94 16.35 -2.36 -2.41
N ARG A 95 15.32 -2.98 -1.84
CA ARG A 95 14.09 -2.28 -1.45
C ARG A 95 13.73 -2.70 -0.02
N PRO A 96 13.09 -1.84 0.76
CA PRO A 96 12.63 -2.23 2.08
C PRO A 96 11.75 -3.48 2.02
N GLN A 97 11.89 -4.35 3.01
CA GLN A 97 11.10 -5.57 3.08
C GLN A 97 9.59 -5.29 3.02
N ALA A 98 9.15 -4.23 3.71
CA ALA A 98 7.74 -3.84 3.72
C ALA A 98 7.23 -3.54 2.30
N ASP A 99 8.02 -2.81 1.48
CA ASP A 99 7.64 -2.50 0.10
C ASP A 99 7.44 -3.77 -0.72
N LEU A 100 8.36 -4.73 -0.57
CA LEU A 100 8.30 -5.98 -1.35
C LEU A 100 7.15 -6.87 -0.91
N LEU A 101 6.80 -6.87 0.37
CA LEU A 101 5.62 -7.59 0.85
C LEU A 101 4.34 -6.99 0.30
N VAL A 102 4.25 -5.67 0.19
CA VAL A 102 3.10 -4.99 -0.41
C VAL A 102 3.01 -5.30 -1.91
N VAL A 103 4.13 -5.21 -2.64
CA VAL A 103 4.18 -5.57 -4.07
C VAL A 103 3.75 -7.02 -4.28
N ALA A 104 4.29 -7.95 -3.48
CA ALA A 104 3.96 -9.37 -3.60
C ALA A 104 2.48 -9.63 -3.31
N THR A 105 1.88 -8.90 -2.37
CA THR A 105 0.46 -9.02 -2.08
C THR A 105 -0.37 -8.60 -3.30
N ALA A 106 -0.04 -7.46 -3.91
CA ALA A 106 -0.73 -6.99 -5.11
C ALA A 106 -0.59 -7.99 -6.26
N ALA A 107 0.63 -8.47 -6.52
CA ALA A 107 0.90 -9.41 -7.59
C ALA A 107 0.17 -10.74 -7.39
N HIS A 108 0.19 -11.27 -6.17
CA HIS A 108 -0.45 -12.54 -5.84
C HIS A 108 -1.96 -12.49 -6.09
N HIS A 109 -2.59 -11.38 -5.75
CA HIS A 109 -4.03 -11.19 -5.91
C HIS A 109 -4.42 -10.60 -7.27
N GLY A 110 -3.45 -10.35 -8.16
CA GLY A 110 -3.72 -9.78 -9.48
C GLY A 110 -4.27 -8.36 -9.42
N ARG A 111 -3.87 -7.58 -8.42
CA ARG A 111 -4.38 -6.23 -8.21
C ARG A 111 -3.37 -5.18 -8.65
N ALA A 112 -3.85 -4.05 -9.15
CA ALA A 112 -3.00 -2.88 -9.36
C ALA A 112 -2.53 -2.36 -8.00
N LEU A 113 -1.31 -1.84 -7.95
CA LEU A 113 -0.75 -1.19 -6.77
C LEU A 113 -0.78 0.32 -6.97
N VAL A 114 -1.48 1.01 -6.09
CA VAL A 114 -1.55 2.48 -6.09
C VAL A 114 -0.42 3.00 -5.22
N THR A 115 0.53 3.71 -5.83
CA THR A 115 1.78 4.12 -5.18
C THR A 115 2.35 5.36 -5.87
N ARG A 116 3.15 6.11 -5.13
CA ARG A 116 3.96 7.18 -5.69
C ARG A 116 5.30 6.67 -6.25
N ASN A 117 5.72 5.48 -5.85
CA ASN A 117 7.06 4.93 -6.13
C ASN A 117 7.11 4.17 -7.46
N LEU A 118 6.74 4.81 -8.58
CA LEU A 118 6.70 4.12 -9.87
C LEU A 118 8.08 3.64 -10.30
N ARG A 119 9.09 4.50 -10.18
CA ARG A 119 10.43 4.18 -10.64
C ARG A 119 11.05 3.04 -9.84
N GLU A 120 10.89 3.09 -8.53
CA GLU A 120 11.51 2.12 -7.63
C GLU A 120 10.86 0.74 -7.73
N LEU A 121 9.59 0.68 -8.09
CA LEU A 121 8.82 -0.56 -8.12
C LEU A 121 8.52 -1.07 -9.52
N SER A 122 9.02 -0.41 -10.56
CA SER A 122 8.82 -0.84 -11.94
C SER A 122 9.54 -2.17 -12.20
N GLY A 123 8.96 -2.98 -13.08
CA GLY A 123 9.57 -4.25 -13.48
C GLY A 123 9.39 -5.40 -12.48
N LEU A 124 8.57 -5.24 -11.46
CA LEU A 124 8.35 -6.26 -10.45
C LEU A 124 7.08 -7.09 -10.67
N GLY A 125 6.49 -7.00 -11.87
CA GLY A 125 5.35 -7.86 -12.23
C GLY A 125 4.01 -7.39 -11.70
N VAL A 126 3.87 -6.11 -11.40
CA VAL A 126 2.61 -5.54 -10.89
C VAL A 126 2.29 -4.26 -11.66
N THR A 127 1.01 -4.02 -11.92
CA THR A 127 0.54 -2.76 -12.51
C THR A 127 0.60 -1.66 -11.47
N LEU A 128 1.22 -0.53 -11.81
CA LEU A 128 1.41 0.59 -10.89
C LEU A 128 0.53 1.77 -11.33
N VAL A 129 -0.09 2.44 -10.36
CA VAL A 129 -0.91 3.63 -10.57
C VAL A 129 -0.45 4.72 -9.61
N ASN A 130 -0.11 5.90 -10.13
CA ASN A 130 0.26 7.04 -9.30
C ASN A 130 -0.87 8.08 -9.33
N PRO A 131 -1.61 8.27 -8.23
CA PRO A 131 -2.72 9.22 -8.18
C PRO A 131 -2.29 10.66 -7.91
N PHE A 132 -1.03 10.90 -7.58
CA PHE A 132 -0.56 12.26 -7.27
C PHE A 132 -0.64 13.15 -8.50
N SER A 133 -1.07 14.37 -8.29
CA SER A 133 -1.11 15.41 -9.32
C SER A 133 0.05 16.38 -9.19
#